data_52a2bce5ba63a37bd6f1cd6ae93e6710
#
_entry.id   52a2bce5ba63a37bd6f1cd6ae93e6710
#
_cell.length_a   1.000
_cell.length_b   1.000
_cell.length_c   1.000
_cell.angle_alpha   90.00
_cell.angle_beta   90.00
_cell.angle_gamma   90.00
#
_symmetry.space_group_name_H-M   'P 1'
#
loop_
_entity.id
_entity.type
_entity.pdbx_description
1 polymer ?
#
loop_
_entity_poly.entity_id
_entity_poly.type
_entity_poly.pdbx_seq_one_letter_code
_entity_poly.pdbx_strand_id
1 'polypeptide(L)'
;RRGRASLTHTLSQRERADDLPPLFGVPVSLKDVEATRGIRTTLGSRIFENTVPDHDSVVSERVRAAGAIIIGKTNTPEIAIHLDTVTDNEVRGPCLNPWDLSRTTGGSSGGAAAALATGMCALAVGSDGGGSIRIPAAWCGVFGMKPTQGRVPRARGLAMPDPNQFA
;
A
#
# COMPACT_ATOMS: atom_id res chain seq x y z
N ARG A 1 19.50 -50.27 4.01
CA ARG A 1 18.95 -49.33 5.06
C ARG A 1 19.09 -47.92 4.53
N ARG A 2 18.10 -47.39 3.84
CA ARG A 2 18.04 -45.95 3.49
C ARG A 2 16.86 -45.32 4.23
N GLY A 3 17.15 -44.46 5.17
CA GLY A 3 16.67 -43.17 5.53
C GLY A 3 15.17 -42.96 5.69
N ARG A 4 14.67 -43.13 6.92
CA ARG A 4 13.39 -42.55 7.41
C ARG A 4 13.57 -41.17 8.02
N ALA A 5 14.52 -40.35 7.54
CA ALA A 5 14.79 -39.04 8.09
C ALA A 5 13.91 -37.92 7.53
N SER A 6 13.14 -38.14 6.47
CA SER A 6 12.44 -37.09 5.75
C SER A 6 11.06 -36.70 6.31
N LEU A 7 10.37 -37.60 7.00
CA LEU A 7 8.99 -37.35 7.46
C LEU A 7 8.89 -36.59 8.79
N THR A 8 9.86 -36.76 9.68
CA THR A 8 9.88 -36.06 10.97
C THR A 8 10.23 -34.58 10.84
N HIS A 9 11.01 -34.20 9.82
CA HIS A 9 11.33 -32.78 9.58
C HIS A 9 10.15 -31.96 9.03
N THR A 10 9.29 -32.60 8.25
CA THR A 10 8.10 -31.96 7.66
C THR A 10 7.00 -31.73 8.70
N LEU A 11 6.88 -32.57 9.73
CA LEU A 11 5.90 -32.41 10.82
C LEU A 11 6.32 -31.32 11.80
N SER A 12 7.62 -31.17 12.10
CA SER A 12 8.12 -30.08 12.96
C SER A 12 7.99 -28.68 12.34
N GLN A 13 7.88 -28.56 11.02
CA GLN A 13 7.62 -27.30 10.34
C GLN A 13 6.14 -26.88 10.40
N ARG A 14 5.21 -27.85 10.48
CA ARG A 14 3.78 -27.56 10.66
C ARG A 14 3.44 -27.07 12.07
N GLU A 15 4.16 -27.53 13.09
CA GLU A 15 3.99 -27.07 14.48
C GLU A 15 4.43 -25.61 14.70
N ARG A 16 5.17 -25.00 13.75
CA ARG A 16 5.60 -23.59 13.80
C ARG A 16 4.71 -22.63 13.00
N ALA A 17 3.58 -23.09 12.48
CA ALA A 17 2.67 -22.22 11.75
C ALA A 17 2.08 -21.10 12.65
N ASP A 18 1.95 -21.37 13.95
CA ASP A 18 1.46 -20.41 14.93
C ASP A 18 2.50 -19.30 15.27
N ASP A 19 3.77 -19.51 14.91
CA ASP A 19 4.85 -18.52 15.12
C ASP A 19 5.07 -17.59 13.92
N LEU A 20 4.32 -17.76 12.81
CA LEU A 20 4.48 -16.92 11.63
C LEU A 20 3.90 -15.51 11.85
N PRO A 21 4.56 -14.48 11.31
CA PRO A 21 4.02 -13.12 11.34
C PRO A 21 2.63 -13.06 10.69
N PRO A 22 1.73 -12.17 11.14
CA PRO A 22 0.31 -12.18 10.78
C PRO A 22 0.02 -11.96 9.29
N LEU A 23 0.96 -11.41 8.53
CA LEU A 23 0.84 -11.22 7.08
C LEU A 23 1.91 -12.02 6.30
N PHE A 24 2.44 -13.08 6.89
CA PHE A 24 3.49 -13.87 6.25
C PHE A 24 3.08 -14.35 4.85
N GLY A 25 3.84 -13.93 3.83
CA GLY A 25 3.61 -14.33 2.44
C GLY A 25 2.45 -13.59 1.75
N VAL A 26 1.74 -12.69 2.43
CA VAL A 26 0.63 -11.94 1.82
C VAL A 26 1.16 -10.83 0.91
N PRO A 27 0.74 -10.78 -0.38
CA PRO A 27 1.12 -9.70 -1.28
C PRO A 27 0.39 -8.40 -0.90
N VAL A 28 1.15 -7.33 -0.65
CA VAL A 28 0.66 -6.01 -0.25
C VAL A 28 1.23 -4.94 -1.15
N SER A 29 0.40 -4.01 -1.61
CA SER A 29 0.86 -2.80 -2.29
C SER A 29 0.84 -1.60 -1.33
N LEU A 30 1.75 -0.65 -1.54
CA LEU A 30 1.82 0.58 -0.77
C LEU A 30 1.52 1.78 -1.66
N LYS A 31 0.73 2.72 -1.16
CA LYS A 31 0.51 4.00 -1.84
C LYS A 31 1.85 4.72 -2.06
N ASP A 32 2.01 5.37 -3.21
CA ASP A 32 3.28 6.00 -3.61
C ASP A 32 3.64 7.27 -2.83
N VAL A 33 3.08 7.42 -1.63
CA VAL A 33 3.48 8.42 -0.62
C VAL A 33 4.21 7.79 0.57
N GLU A 34 4.17 6.46 0.71
CA GLU A 34 4.85 5.75 1.80
C GLU A 34 6.32 5.54 1.44
N ALA A 35 7.23 6.18 2.17
CA ALA A 35 8.66 5.92 2.01
C ALA A 35 8.93 4.43 2.20
N THR A 36 9.53 3.82 1.19
CA THR A 36 9.78 2.38 1.16
C THR A 36 11.24 2.16 0.76
N ARG A 37 12.05 1.74 1.71
CA ARG A 37 13.50 1.58 1.51
C ARG A 37 13.83 0.70 0.30
N GLY A 38 14.64 1.25 -0.61
CA GLY A 38 15.10 0.56 -1.81
C GLY A 38 14.04 0.45 -2.91
N ILE A 39 12.83 1.01 -2.72
CA ILE A 39 11.76 1.02 -3.73
C ILE A 39 11.45 2.46 -4.11
N ARG A 40 11.50 2.75 -5.40
CA ARG A 40 11.20 4.09 -5.93
C ARG A 40 9.85 4.60 -5.40
N THR A 41 9.86 5.80 -4.82
CA THR A 41 8.69 6.45 -4.20
C THR A 41 8.63 7.88 -4.71
N THR A 42 7.64 8.18 -5.57
CA THR A 42 7.61 9.41 -6.36
C THR A 42 6.68 10.48 -5.82
N LEU A 43 5.82 10.15 -4.87
CA LEU A 43 4.71 11.02 -4.42
C LEU A 43 3.78 11.47 -5.57
N GLY A 44 3.81 10.77 -6.72
CA GLY A 44 3.10 11.19 -7.93
C GLY A 44 3.67 12.45 -8.61
N SER A 45 4.86 12.92 -8.21
CA SER A 45 5.46 14.17 -8.66
C SER A 45 6.75 13.93 -9.45
N ARG A 46 6.94 14.68 -10.54
CA ARG A 46 8.21 14.68 -11.30
C ARG A 46 9.40 15.13 -10.47
N ILE A 47 9.19 15.95 -9.45
CA ILE A 47 10.26 16.39 -8.54
C ILE A 47 10.89 15.18 -7.84
N PHE A 48 10.10 14.16 -7.53
CA PHE A 48 10.53 12.96 -6.81
C PHE A 48 10.61 11.72 -7.72
N GLU A 49 10.52 11.88 -9.04
CA GLU A 49 10.41 10.77 -10.00
C GLU A 49 11.49 9.70 -9.83
N ASN A 50 12.70 10.10 -9.49
CA ASN A 50 13.84 9.20 -9.32
C ASN A 50 14.21 8.95 -7.86
N THR A 51 13.35 9.35 -6.92
CA THR A 51 13.63 9.20 -5.49
C THR A 51 13.50 7.74 -5.06
N VAL A 52 14.58 7.21 -4.48
CA VAL A 52 14.61 5.90 -3.83
C VAL A 52 14.97 6.13 -2.37
N PRO A 53 14.02 5.98 -1.43
CA PRO A 53 14.29 6.19 -0.02
C PRO A 53 15.33 5.20 0.53
N ASP A 54 16.18 5.66 1.43
CA ASP A 54 17.13 4.86 2.21
C ASP A 54 16.52 4.31 3.51
N HIS A 55 15.27 4.66 3.79
CA HIS A 55 14.52 4.28 4.98
C HIS A 55 13.08 3.87 4.64
N ASP A 56 12.45 3.17 5.56
CA ASP A 56 11.01 2.88 5.53
C ASP A 56 10.25 3.91 6.37
N SER A 57 9.05 4.30 5.93
CA SER A 57 8.06 4.91 6.83
C SER A 57 7.67 3.91 7.93
N VAL A 58 7.08 4.37 9.02
CA VAL A 58 6.61 3.47 10.09
C VAL A 58 5.62 2.43 9.56
N VAL A 59 4.79 2.81 8.59
CA VAL A 59 3.82 1.90 7.97
C VAL A 59 4.56 0.84 7.14
N SER A 60 5.50 1.23 6.28
CA SER A 60 6.30 0.31 5.46
C SER A 60 7.09 -0.67 6.33
N GLU A 61 7.72 -0.18 7.41
CA GLU A 61 8.45 -0.99 8.38
C GLU A 61 7.55 -2.04 9.03
N ARG A 62 6.36 -1.65 9.49
CA ARG A 62 5.41 -2.57 10.14
C ARG A 62 4.82 -3.60 9.17
N VAL A 63 4.54 -3.21 7.93
CA VAL A 63 4.10 -4.14 6.89
C VAL A 63 5.16 -5.20 6.62
N ARG A 64 6.44 -4.81 6.52
CA ARG A 64 7.55 -5.77 6.40
C ARG A 64 7.68 -6.67 7.63
N ALA A 65 7.64 -6.09 8.83
CA ALA A 65 7.76 -6.84 10.08
C ALA A 65 6.60 -7.84 10.26
N ALA A 66 5.43 -7.54 9.72
CA ALA A 66 4.30 -8.47 9.68
C ALA A 66 4.47 -9.62 8.67
N GLY A 67 5.59 -9.69 7.94
CA GLY A 67 5.91 -10.75 7.00
C GLY A 67 5.27 -10.60 5.61
N ALA A 68 4.67 -9.46 5.31
CA ALA A 68 4.06 -9.20 4.02
C ALA A 68 5.10 -9.06 2.89
N ILE A 69 4.72 -9.44 1.69
CA ILE A 69 5.50 -9.23 0.47
C ILE A 69 5.05 -7.93 -0.18
N ILE A 70 5.88 -6.88 -0.11
CA ILE A 70 5.60 -5.63 -0.78
C ILE A 70 5.84 -5.82 -2.28
N ILE A 71 4.77 -5.83 -3.06
CA ILE A 71 4.81 -6.09 -4.51
C ILE A 71 4.98 -4.82 -5.35
N GLY A 72 4.79 -3.64 -4.78
CA GLY A 72 4.98 -2.38 -5.49
C GLY A 72 4.28 -1.18 -4.87
N LYS A 73 4.31 -0.08 -5.63
CA LYS A 73 3.70 1.20 -5.28
C LYS A 73 2.46 1.43 -6.13
N THR A 74 1.39 1.96 -5.51
CA THR A 74 0.13 2.27 -6.20
C THR A 74 0.01 3.74 -6.50
N ASN A 75 -0.64 4.05 -7.62
CA ASN A 75 -0.79 5.40 -8.14
C ASN A 75 -1.52 6.33 -7.15
N THR A 76 -1.13 7.59 -7.14
CA THR A 76 -1.67 8.67 -6.33
C THR A 76 -1.57 9.97 -7.13
N PRO A 77 -2.44 10.96 -6.95
CA PRO A 77 -2.20 12.28 -7.48
C PRO A 77 -0.94 12.90 -6.87
N GLU A 78 -0.44 13.96 -7.47
CA GLU A 78 0.76 14.64 -6.99
C GLU A 78 0.64 14.99 -5.51
N ILE A 79 1.63 14.54 -4.72
CA ILE A 79 1.72 14.71 -3.25
C ILE A 79 0.45 14.25 -2.50
N ALA A 80 -0.33 13.37 -3.13
CA ALA A 80 -1.64 12.89 -2.64
C ALA A 80 -2.69 14.00 -2.45
N ILE A 81 -2.52 15.15 -3.07
CA ILE A 81 -3.43 16.29 -2.99
C ILE A 81 -4.00 16.55 -4.37
N HIS A 82 -5.32 16.41 -4.51
CA HIS A 82 -6.06 16.80 -5.70
C HIS A 82 -7.46 17.28 -5.29
N LEU A 83 -7.85 18.47 -5.74
CA LEU A 83 -9.07 19.13 -5.28
C LEU A 83 -10.35 18.44 -5.76
N ASP A 84 -10.29 17.74 -6.88
CA ASP A 84 -11.40 17.01 -7.49
C ASP A 84 -11.40 15.50 -7.20
N THR A 85 -10.57 15.07 -6.25
CA THR A 85 -10.48 13.66 -5.79
C THR A 85 -10.16 12.63 -6.87
N VAL A 86 -9.54 13.02 -7.98
CA VAL A 86 -9.04 12.08 -8.99
C VAL A 86 -7.64 11.58 -8.64
N THR A 87 -7.28 10.42 -9.17
CA THR A 87 -5.92 9.91 -9.12
C THR A 87 -5.29 10.05 -10.49
N ASP A 88 -4.61 11.15 -10.67
CA ASP A 88 -3.84 11.48 -11.87
C ASP A 88 -2.53 12.16 -11.49
N ASN A 89 -1.48 11.91 -12.25
CA ASN A 89 -0.20 12.58 -12.08
C ASN A 89 0.65 12.47 -13.35
N GLU A 90 1.65 13.34 -13.47
CA GLU A 90 2.50 13.39 -14.64
C GLU A 90 3.57 12.28 -14.72
N VAL A 91 3.77 11.51 -13.66
CA VAL A 91 4.73 10.39 -13.62
C VAL A 91 4.11 9.11 -14.18
N ARG A 92 2.81 8.88 -13.92
CA ARG A 92 2.10 7.64 -14.22
C ARG A 92 0.84 7.84 -15.08
N GLY A 93 0.36 9.08 -15.20
CA GLY A 93 -0.90 9.39 -15.83
C GLY A 93 -2.12 9.02 -14.97
N PRO A 94 -3.33 9.08 -15.57
CA PRO A 94 -4.57 8.83 -14.88
C PRO A 94 -4.73 7.38 -14.43
N CYS A 95 -5.35 7.21 -13.27
CA CYS A 95 -5.80 5.91 -12.79
C CYS A 95 -7.28 5.74 -13.09
N LEU A 96 -7.59 4.90 -14.07
CA LEU A 96 -8.95 4.67 -14.55
C LEU A 96 -9.66 3.60 -13.74
N ASN A 97 -10.99 3.74 -13.61
CA ASN A 97 -11.81 2.79 -12.88
C ASN A 97 -11.85 1.44 -13.62
N PRO A 98 -11.51 0.32 -12.97
CA PRO A 98 -11.47 -1.00 -13.61
C PRO A 98 -12.81 -1.47 -14.18
N TRP A 99 -13.94 -0.94 -13.68
CA TRP A 99 -15.28 -1.29 -14.12
C TRP A 99 -15.77 -0.44 -15.31
N ASP A 100 -15.21 0.77 -15.46
CA ASP A 100 -15.53 1.70 -16.53
C ASP A 100 -14.33 2.61 -16.80
N LEU A 101 -13.57 2.29 -17.84
CA LEU A 101 -12.33 3.00 -18.20
C LEU A 101 -12.55 4.45 -18.67
N SER A 102 -13.79 4.90 -18.83
CA SER A 102 -14.10 6.31 -19.07
C SER A 102 -14.17 7.14 -17.78
N ARG A 103 -14.07 6.51 -16.63
CA ARG A 103 -14.20 7.13 -15.30
C ARG A 103 -12.92 7.03 -14.50
N THR A 104 -12.75 7.95 -13.54
CA THR A 104 -11.68 7.89 -12.56
C THR A 104 -11.99 6.85 -11.48
N THR A 105 -10.93 6.35 -10.83
CA THR A 105 -11.03 5.56 -9.59
C THR A 105 -11.49 6.38 -8.39
N GLY A 106 -11.56 7.70 -8.52
CA GLY A 106 -11.50 8.57 -7.34
C GLY A 106 -10.08 8.65 -6.77
N GLY A 107 -9.91 9.27 -5.62
CA GLY A 107 -8.58 9.45 -5.03
C GLY A 107 -8.61 9.98 -3.57
N SER A 108 -7.44 10.12 -3.06
CA SER A 108 -6.09 10.05 -3.65
C SER A 108 -5.44 8.65 -3.61
N SER A 109 -6.10 7.61 -3.06
CA SER A 109 -5.62 6.22 -3.06
C SER A 109 -6.26 5.39 -4.18
N GLY A 110 -6.49 5.99 -5.36
CA GLY A 110 -7.18 5.35 -6.49
C GLY A 110 -6.42 4.14 -7.03
N GLY A 111 -5.09 4.22 -7.12
CA GLY A 111 -4.29 3.07 -7.54
C GLY A 111 -4.38 1.88 -6.61
N ALA A 112 -4.54 2.10 -5.30
CA ALA A 112 -4.76 1.04 -4.32
C ALA A 112 -6.11 0.34 -4.56
N ALA A 113 -7.18 1.13 -4.76
CA ALA A 113 -8.50 0.59 -5.02
C ALA A 113 -8.56 -0.17 -6.36
N ALA A 114 -7.94 0.36 -7.42
CA ALA A 114 -7.84 -0.33 -8.71
C ALA A 114 -7.08 -1.65 -8.60
N ALA A 115 -5.95 -1.67 -7.89
CA ALA A 115 -5.16 -2.89 -7.69
C ALA A 115 -5.94 -3.97 -6.95
N LEU A 116 -6.71 -3.60 -5.93
CA LEU A 116 -7.59 -4.54 -5.22
C LEU A 116 -8.74 -5.03 -6.10
N ALA A 117 -9.44 -4.14 -6.80
CA ALA A 117 -10.56 -4.48 -7.66
C ALA A 117 -10.19 -5.42 -8.82
N THR A 118 -8.94 -5.34 -9.28
CA THR A 118 -8.41 -6.21 -10.33
C THR A 118 -7.67 -7.44 -9.82
N GLY A 119 -7.61 -7.66 -8.51
CA GLY A 119 -6.94 -8.82 -7.92
C GLY A 119 -5.42 -8.81 -7.99
N MET A 120 -4.78 -7.65 -8.23
CA MET A 120 -3.32 -7.55 -8.30
C MET A 120 -2.63 -7.80 -6.94
N CYS A 121 -3.33 -7.55 -5.85
CA CYS A 121 -2.87 -7.83 -4.49
C CYS A 121 -4.05 -8.13 -3.56
N ALA A 122 -3.76 -8.79 -2.43
CA ALA A 122 -4.78 -9.10 -1.43
C ALA A 122 -5.06 -7.92 -0.50
N LEU A 123 -4.07 -7.10 -0.23
CA LEU A 123 -4.14 -5.93 0.63
C LEU A 123 -3.43 -4.74 -0.01
N ALA A 124 -3.92 -3.54 0.26
CA ALA A 124 -3.29 -2.30 -0.18
C ALA A 124 -3.29 -1.27 0.95
N VAL A 125 -2.18 -0.60 1.14
CA VAL A 125 -2.08 0.55 2.05
C VAL A 125 -2.40 1.82 1.30
N GLY A 126 -3.38 2.57 1.80
CA GLY A 126 -3.73 3.92 1.36
C GLY A 126 -3.55 4.95 2.46
N SER A 127 -3.94 6.19 2.20
CA SER A 127 -4.04 7.26 3.21
C SER A 127 -5.36 7.99 3.04
N ASP A 128 -5.95 8.48 4.13
CA ASP A 128 -7.27 9.12 4.11
C ASP A 128 -7.34 10.26 5.14
N GLY A 129 -7.23 11.49 4.66
CA GLY A 129 -7.48 12.68 5.48
C GLY A 129 -8.89 13.23 5.28
N GLY A 130 -9.40 13.21 4.05
CA GLY A 130 -10.72 13.74 3.66
C GLY A 130 -11.60 12.77 2.89
N GLY A 131 -11.27 11.46 2.86
CA GLY A 131 -12.00 10.45 2.09
C GLY A 131 -11.11 9.64 1.15
N SER A 132 -9.80 9.85 1.16
CA SER A 132 -8.88 9.33 0.15
C SER A 132 -8.68 7.80 0.14
N ILE A 133 -9.21 7.06 1.09
CA ILE A 133 -9.40 5.59 1.02
C ILE A 133 -10.86 5.30 0.68
N ARG A 134 -11.79 5.93 1.38
CA ARG A 134 -13.23 5.62 1.33
C ARG A 134 -13.85 5.94 -0.02
N ILE A 135 -13.48 7.06 -0.64
CA ILE A 135 -13.96 7.47 -1.97
C ILE A 135 -13.57 6.44 -3.03
N PRO A 136 -12.27 6.15 -3.27
CA PRO A 136 -11.91 5.19 -4.28
C PRO A 136 -12.37 3.75 -3.95
N ALA A 137 -12.45 3.38 -2.68
CA ALA A 137 -13.02 2.09 -2.29
C ALA A 137 -14.48 1.96 -2.72
N ALA A 138 -15.30 2.99 -2.48
CA ALA A 138 -16.70 3.03 -2.89
C ALA A 138 -16.85 2.98 -4.43
N TRP A 139 -16.02 3.73 -5.16
CA TRP A 139 -16.12 3.80 -6.61
C TRP A 139 -15.59 2.57 -7.34
N CYS A 140 -14.62 1.88 -6.76
CA CYS A 140 -14.06 0.63 -7.30
C CYS A 140 -14.71 -0.63 -6.71
N GLY A 141 -15.69 -0.52 -5.80
CA GLY A 141 -16.41 -1.65 -5.25
C GLY A 141 -15.56 -2.55 -4.35
N VAL A 142 -14.61 -1.98 -3.61
CA VAL A 142 -13.74 -2.72 -2.67
C VAL A 142 -13.95 -2.27 -1.23
N PHE A 143 -13.55 -3.09 -0.27
CA PHE A 143 -13.57 -2.70 1.13
C PHE A 143 -12.46 -1.68 1.43
N GLY A 144 -12.83 -0.55 2.04
CA GLY A 144 -11.89 0.49 2.47
C GLY A 144 -12.12 0.89 3.92
N MET A 145 -11.06 0.88 4.74
CA MET A 145 -11.14 1.23 6.15
C MET A 145 -10.21 2.42 6.45
N LYS A 146 -10.79 3.49 7.01
CA LYS A 146 -10.07 4.56 7.67
C LYS A 146 -10.15 4.37 9.18
N PRO A 147 -9.06 4.06 9.86
CA PRO A 147 -9.06 3.92 11.32
C PRO A 147 -9.29 5.28 12.01
N THR A 148 -9.57 5.25 13.29
CA THR A 148 -9.60 6.44 14.14
C THR A 148 -8.26 7.16 14.08
N GLN A 149 -8.29 8.48 13.99
CA GLN A 149 -7.09 9.33 13.99
C GLN A 149 -6.17 9.00 15.17
N GLY A 150 -4.87 8.92 14.90
CA GLY A 150 -3.86 8.56 15.90
C GLY A 150 -3.70 7.05 16.14
N ARG A 151 -4.56 6.19 15.57
CA ARG A 151 -4.42 4.73 15.70
C ARG A 151 -3.23 4.17 14.91
N VAL A 152 -2.98 4.71 13.73
CA VAL A 152 -1.83 4.38 12.89
C VAL A 152 -0.82 5.51 12.98
N PRO A 153 0.38 5.30 13.52
CA PRO A 153 1.37 6.35 13.63
C PRO A 153 1.90 6.72 12.25
N ARG A 154 2.06 8.03 12.04
CA ARG A 154 2.63 8.58 10.82
C ARG A 154 3.94 9.28 11.14
N ALA A 155 5.05 8.72 10.71
CA ALA A 155 6.37 9.29 10.88
C ALA A 155 7.30 8.82 9.76
N ARG A 156 8.37 9.56 9.51
CA ARG A 156 9.41 9.25 8.53
C ARG A 156 8.90 9.17 7.08
N GLY A 157 7.85 9.96 6.74
CA GLY A 157 7.41 10.13 5.34
C GLY A 157 8.33 11.09 4.58
N LEU A 158 8.30 11.02 3.23
CA LEU A 158 9.13 11.87 2.37
C LEU A 158 8.62 13.32 2.29
N ALA A 159 7.34 13.51 2.46
CA ALA A 159 6.72 14.82 2.33
C ALA A 159 5.53 14.92 3.26
N MET A 160 5.67 15.46 4.41
CA MET A 160 4.60 16.11 5.19
C MET A 160 5.11 16.49 6.57
N PRO A 161 5.27 17.77 6.86
CA PRO A 161 5.76 18.23 8.15
C PRO A 161 4.73 18.18 9.28
N ASP A 162 3.42 18.01 8.98
CA ASP A 162 2.41 18.06 10.03
C ASP A 162 1.85 16.67 10.35
N PRO A 163 2.19 16.11 11.55
CA PRO A 163 1.64 14.84 12.00
C PRO A 163 0.14 14.87 12.30
N ASN A 164 -0.48 16.05 12.33
CA ASN A 164 -1.89 16.20 12.67
C ASN A 164 -2.82 16.31 11.45
N GLN A 165 -2.28 16.47 10.24
CA GLN A 165 -3.13 16.69 9.07
C GLN A 165 -3.74 15.41 8.48
N PHE A 166 -3.14 14.25 8.66
CA PHE A 166 -3.63 13.02 8.01
C PHE A 166 -3.32 11.78 8.85
N ALA A 167 -4.21 11.37 9.65
CA ALA A 167 -4.20 10.04 10.27
C ALA A 167 -5.40 9.22 9.81
#